data_99e6bcdf0bc704b8265492f8fecc55d2
#
_entry.id   99e6bcdf0bc704b8265492f8fecc55d2
#
_cell.length_a   1.000
_cell.length_b   1.000
_cell.length_c   1.000
_cell.angle_alpha   90.00
_cell.angle_beta   90.00
_cell.angle_gamma   90.00
#
_symmetry.space_group_name_H-M   'P 1'
#
loop_
_entity.id
_entity.type
_entity.pdbx_description
1 polymer ?
#
loop_
_entity_poly.entity_id
_entity_poly.type
_entity_poly.pdbx_seq_one_letter_code
_entity_poly.pdbx_strand_id
1 'polypeptide(L)'
;MYKRQSLAALVNSHDTRFGGIGFSRSRADRPKFPTPPKLELLAHAADLEQAGKSAEKPATEVLDHTLLAIANGGIHDQVGGGFHRYSTDRQWHVPHFEKMLYDNAQLAGLYVTAFARTAHPAFRAVAEDVFTYVLRDMTDPDGAVFSAQDAETDAIEGKYYVWSGAEIDQLLGENAKTYRKLFGVVDKPEFEHGNVLFRAVPLEDSIADTQQTNLVKQMHRTLLAARKKRKPPLLDDKVLTSWNGLMIRSLADGGRVLKKPEYTLAAAKAADFLLTRLRDKSKGHLLRTYRKGKAKLHAYLVDYAFLVEGLLALHQSTGDAKWLTAAQKLTDEQISLYWDKTRHGFYFTSHNHEELLARTQNGFDSVLPSGNSTSVRNLIRLAKRTGQAKYRTYAQQTLEAFAPQMRQHQKRGGMGMSHMALALSEYLAK
;
A
#
# COMPACT_ATOMS: atom_id res chain seq x y z
N MET A 1 4.16 18.16 20.11
CA MET A 1 2.70 18.19 20.40
C MET A 1 1.89 17.45 19.33
N TYR A 2 1.93 17.83 18.04
CA TYR A 2 1.11 17.23 16.95
C TYR A 2 1.25 15.73 16.80
N LYS A 3 2.46 15.20 16.74
CA LYS A 3 2.75 13.77 16.60
C LYS A 3 2.09 12.95 17.72
N ARG A 4 2.21 13.40 18.97
CA ARG A 4 1.64 12.67 20.13
C ARG A 4 0.12 12.63 20.09
N GLN A 5 -0.56 13.71 19.70
CA GLN A 5 -2.02 13.77 19.64
C GLN A 5 -2.57 12.92 18.48
N SER A 6 -1.95 12.99 17.27
CA SER A 6 -2.36 12.12 16.15
C SER A 6 -2.15 10.65 16.48
N LEU A 7 -1.03 10.30 17.11
CA LEU A 7 -0.75 8.93 17.51
C LEU A 7 -1.74 8.44 18.57
N ALA A 8 -2.02 9.26 19.60
CA ALA A 8 -3.03 8.91 20.61
C ALA A 8 -4.41 8.69 20.02
N ALA A 9 -4.82 9.53 19.04
CA ALA A 9 -6.09 9.34 18.35
C ALA A 9 -6.16 8.01 17.56
N LEU A 10 -5.05 7.61 16.90
CA LEU A 10 -4.97 6.32 16.20
C LEU A 10 -5.08 5.16 17.19
N VAL A 11 -4.29 5.18 18.27
CA VAL A 11 -4.29 4.14 19.30
C VAL A 11 -5.67 4.02 19.96
N ASN A 12 -6.30 5.14 20.34
CA ASN A 12 -7.62 5.15 20.98
C ASN A 12 -8.76 4.69 20.06
N SER A 13 -8.57 4.75 18.74
CA SER A 13 -9.55 4.28 17.75
C SER A 13 -9.27 2.86 17.24
N HIS A 14 -8.33 2.16 17.85
CA HIS A 14 -8.00 0.78 17.52
C HIS A 14 -9.13 -0.18 17.91
N ASP A 15 -9.47 -1.07 17.00
CA ASP A 15 -10.34 -2.20 17.29
C ASP A 15 -9.55 -3.30 18.01
N THR A 16 -9.63 -3.33 19.34
CA THR A 16 -8.86 -4.26 20.17
C THR A 16 -9.24 -5.74 19.98
N ARG A 17 -10.39 -6.03 19.35
CA ARG A 17 -10.83 -7.41 19.10
C ARG A 17 -10.43 -7.91 17.70
N PHE A 18 -10.54 -7.06 16.68
CA PHE A 18 -10.38 -7.47 15.29
C PHE A 18 -9.32 -6.64 14.55
N GLY A 19 -8.50 -5.87 15.26
CA GLY A 19 -7.51 -4.99 14.62
C GLY A 19 -8.15 -3.88 13.78
N GLY A 20 -7.32 -3.00 13.22
CA GLY A 20 -7.76 -1.87 12.39
C GLY A 20 -8.00 -0.58 13.16
N ILE A 21 -8.01 0.53 12.44
CA ILE A 21 -8.06 1.90 12.96
C ILE A 21 -9.36 2.58 12.55
N GLY A 22 -9.89 3.41 13.45
CA GLY A 22 -11.13 4.16 13.22
C GLY A 22 -12.38 3.41 13.65
N PHE A 23 -12.22 2.39 14.50
CA PHE A 23 -13.34 1.68 15.09
C PHE A 23 -14.17 2.58 16.01
N SER A 24 -15.49 2.44 15.92
CA SER A 24 -16.45 3.01 16.87
C SER A 24 -17.61 2.03 17.05
N ARG A 25 -18.04 1.82 18.30
CA ARG A 25 -19.18 0.93 18.61
C ARG A 25 -20.46 1.33 17.87
N SER A 26 -20.68 2.63 17.66
CA SER A 26 -21.83 3.16 16.90
C SER A 26 -21.74 2.97 15.39
N ARG A 27 -20.67 2.38 14.88
CA ARG A 27 -20.39 2.17 13.45
C ARG A 27 -19.78 0.80 13.20
N ALA A 28 -20.08 -0.18 14.04
CA ALA A 28 -19.48 -1.50 13.98
C ALA A 28 -19.86 -2.31 12.72
N ASP A 29 -20.95 -1.93 12.08
CA ASP A 29 -21.52 -2.49 10.85
C ASP A 29 -21.03 -1.85 9.55
N ARG A 30 -20.12 -0.86 9.65
CA ARG A 30 -19.60 -0.18 8.45
C ARG A 30 -18.44 -0.94 7.83
N PRO A 31 -18.26 -0.78 6.49
CA PRO A 31 -17.08 -1.29 5.81
C PRO A 31 -15.77 -0.85 6.46
N LYS A 32 -14.80 -1.77 6.52
CA LYS A 32 -13.52 -1.60 7.20
C LYS A 32 -12.38 -1.55 6.18
N PHE A 33 -11.66 -0.43 6.17
CA PHE A 33 -10.56 -0.19 5.26
C PHE A 33 -9.21 -0.36 5.97
N PRO A 34 -8.16 -0.88 5.29
CA PRO A 34 -6.82 -1.02 5.87
C PRO A 34 -6.17 0.31 6.27
N THR A 35 -6.52 1.42 5.60
CA THR A 35 -6.03 2.79 5.85
C THR A 35 -4.49 2.93 5.96
N PRO A 36 -3.71 2.53 4.94
CA PRO A 36 -2.26 2.46 5.01
C PRO A 36 -1.56 3.75 5.48
N PRO A 37 -1.98 4.98 5.10
CA PRO A 37 -1.32 6.20 5.58
C PRO A 37 -1.33 6.36 7.11
N LYS A 38 -2.35 5.82 7.79
CA LYS A 38 -2.42 5.81 9.25
C LYS A 38 -1.48 4.76 9.83
N LEU A 39 -1.41 3.59 9.21
CA LEU A 39 -0.51 2.51 9.62
C LEU A 39 0.97 2.90 9.40
N GLU A 40 1.30 3.71 8.40
CA GLU A 40 2.66 4.23 8.24
C GLU A 40 3.08 5.17 9.39
N LEU A 41 2.17 5.99 9.93
CA LEU A 41 2.46 6.79 11.11
C LEU A 41 2.68 5.89 12.35
N LEU A 42 1.88 4.83 12.51
CA LEU A 42 2.08 3.84 13.58
C LEU A 42 3.41 3.10 13.41
N ALA A 43 3.77 2.69 12.19
CA ALA A 43 5.04 2.03 11.91
C ALA A 43 6.24 2.91 12.30
N HIS A 44 6.20 4.19 11.91
CA HIS A 44 7.23 5.14 12.33
C HIS A 44 7.28 5.34 13.85
N ALA A 45 6.14 5.35 14.54
CA ALA A 45 6.10 5.43 15.99
C ALA A 45 6.69 4.17 16.64
N ALA A 46 6.36 2.99 16.11
CA ALA A 46 6.88 1.70 16.57
C ALA A 46 8.42 1.60 16.39
N ASP A 47 8.97 2.14 15.30
CA ASP A 47 10.42 2.22 15.12
C ASP A 47 11.09 3.11 16.20
N LEU A 48 10.43 4.20 16.62
CA LEU A 48 10.93 5.07 17.69
C LEU A 48 10.79 4.42 19.08
N GLU A 49 9.76 3.62 19.30
CA GLU A 49 9.58 2.81 20.52
C GLU A 49 10.72 1.78 20.64
N GLN A 50 11.01 1.06 19.56
CA GLN A 50 12.09 0.08 19.52
C GLN A 50 13.48 0.74 19.76
N ALA A 51 13.66 1.95 19.26
CA ALA A 51 14.89 2.73 19.47
C ALA A 51 15.00 3.35 20.89
N GLY A 52 14.07 3.06 21.80
CA GLY A 52 14.04 3.62 23.18
C GLY A 52 13.71 5.12 23.24
N LYS A 53 13.18 5.69 22.14
CA LYS A 53 12.82 7.11 22.04
C LYS A 53 11.37 7.40 22.43
N SER A 54 10.63 6.40 22.90
CA SER A 54 9.29 6.49 23.44
C SER A 54 9.19 5.61 24.69
N ALA A 55 8.54 6.11 25.75
CA ALA A 55 8.36 5.37 26.99
C ALA A 55 7.18 4.39 26.98
N GLU A 56 6.25 4.56 26.03
CA GLU A 56 5.04 3.73 25.89
C GLU A 56 5.13 2.92 24.59
N LYS A 57 4.60 1.70 24.60
CA LYS A 57 4.67 0.79 23.45
C LYS A 57 3.31 0.53 22.72
N PRO A 58 2.34 1.45 22.69
CA PRO A 58 1.03 1.16 22.12
C PRO A 58 1.06 1.11 20.60
N ALA A 59 1.99 1.78 19.93
CA ALA A 59 2.01 1.83 18.46
C ALA A 59 2.43 0.49 17.85
N THR A 60 3.40 -0.19 18.48
CA THR A 60 3.85 -1.52 18.06
C THR A 60 2.71 -2.54 18.15
N GLU A 61 2.03 -2.60 19.30
CA GLU A 61 0.93 -3.55 19.55
C GLU A 61 -0.24 -3.31 18.58
N VAL A 62 -0.65 -2.06 18.41
CA VAL A 62 -1.75 -1.67 17.50
C VAL A 62 -1.42 -2.01 16.05
N LEU A 63 -0.20 -1.72 15.62
CA LEU A 63 0.24 -2.02 14.26
C LEU A 63 0.29 -3.52 14.00
N ASP A 64 0.97 -4.28 14.85
CA ASP A 64 1.18 -5.71 14.64
C ASP A 64 -0.13 -6.47 14.71
N HIS A 65 -0.99 -6.19 15.69
CA HIS A 65 -2.33 -6.76 15.77
C HIS A 65 -3.16 -6.43 14.50
N THR A 66 -3.12 -5.19 14.03
CA THR A 66 -3.85 -4.79 12.83
C THR A 66 -3.35 -5.53 11.59
N LEU A 67 -2.03 -5.62 11.38
CA LEU A 67 -1.46 -6.32 10.23
C LEU A 67 -1.74 -7.82 10.27
N LEU A 68 -1.64 -8.48 11.44
CA LEU A 68 -1.96 -9.90 11.59
C LEU A 68 -3.46 -10.16 11.35
N ALA A 69 -4.35 -9.32 11.88
CA ALA A 69 -5.78 -9.44 11.65
C ALA A 69 -6.16 -9.32 10.16
N ILE A 70 -5.55 -8.36 9.45
CA ILE A 70 -5.74 -8.21 8.00
C ILE A 70 -5.19 -9.42 7.23
N ALA A 71 -4.02 -9.95 7.61
CA ALA A 71 -3.41 -11.12 6.98
C ALA A 71 -4.22 -12.40 7.15
N ASN A 72 -4.86 -12.56 8.31
CA ASN A 72 -5.68 -13.73 8.65
C ASN A 72 -7.10 -13.65 8.09
N GLY A 73 -7.60 -12.46 7.75
CA GLY A 73 -8.93 -12.24 7.22
C GLY A 73 -9.12 -12.72 5.78
N GLY A 74 -10.39 -12.79 5.35
CA GLY A 74 -10.73 -13.07 3.95
C GLY A 74 -10.48 -11.90 3.01
N ILE A 75 -10.17 -10.72 3.53
CA ILE A 75 -9.65 -9.59 2.74
C ILE A 75 -8.29 -9.92 2.09
N HIS A 76 -7.51 -10.84 2.66
CA HIS A 76 -6.34 -11.44 2.05
C HIS A 76 -6.78 -12.65 1.22
N ASP A 77 -6.50 -12.66 -0.08
CA ASP A 77 -6.76 -13.84 -0.91
C ASP A 77 -5.79 -14.97 -0.55
N GLN A 78 -6.23 -15.86 0.33
CA GLN A 78 -5.40 -16.93 0.90
C GLN A 78 -4.82 -17.89 -0.13
N VAL A 79 -5.43 -18.00 -1.33
CA VAL A 79 -4.98 -18.95 -2.39
C VAL A 79 -4.12 -18.27 -3.44
N GLY A 80 -4.52 -17.10 -3.89
CA GLY A 80 -3.86 -16.42 -5.00
C GLY A 80 -2.93 -15.29 -4.61
N GLY A 81 -3.03 -14.87 -3.36
CA GLY A 81 -2.25 -13.77 -2.82
C GLY A 81 -2.82 -12.39 -3.13
N GLY A 82 -2.26 -11.41 -2.46
CA GLY A 82 -2.69 -10.03 -2.53
C GLY A 82 -3.97 -9.75 -1.75
N PHE A 83 -4.31 -8.47 -1.64
CA PHE A 83 -5.41 -7.97 -0.83
C PHE A 83 -6.54 -7.44 -1.68
N HIS A 84 -7.76 -7.77 -1.28
CA HIS A 84 -8.97 -7.09 -1.70
C HIS A 84 -9.06 -5.69 -1.10
N ARG A 85 -9.91 -4.83 -1.65
CA ARG A 85 -9.92 -3.39 -1.38
C ARG A 85 -10.31 -3.02 0.05
N TYR A 86 -11.39 -3.60 0.57
CA TYR A 86 -11.88 -3.41 1.94
C TYR A 86 -12.74 -4.60 2.38
N SER A 87 -12.97 -4.71 3.69
CA SER A 87 -13.92 -5.67 4.24
C SER A 87 -15.29 -5.02 4.41
N THR A 88 -16.35 -5.77 4.09
CA THR A 88 -17.73 -5.34 4.31
C THR A 88 -18.15 -5.51 5.77
N ASP A 89 -17.37 -6.28 6.55
CA ASP A 89 -17.60 -6.57 7.96
C ASP A 89 -16.45 -6.09 8.86
N ARG A 90 -16.67 -6.17 10.17
CA ARG A 90 -15.70 -5.77 11.20
C ARG A 90 -14.53 -6.76 11.33
N GLN A 91 -14.74 -8.03 10.97
CA GLN A 91 -13.83 -9.15 11.20
C GLN A 91 -12.75 -9.30 10.12
N TRP A 92 -12.76 -8.50 9.08
CA TRP A 92 -11.95 -8.65 7.87
C TRP A 92 -12.31 -9.91 7.06
N HIS A 93 -13.52 -10.46 7.20
CA HIS A 93 -13.87 -11.76 6.63
C HIS A 93 -14.38 -11.63 5.19
N VAL A 94 -15.52 -10.99 4.97
CA VAL A 94 -16.12 -10.86 3.63
C VAL A 94 -15.64 -9.56 2.98
N PRO A 95 -14.80 -9.63 1.94
CA PRO A 95 -14.31 -8.43 1.27
C PRO A 95 -15.26 -7.94 0.18
N HIS A 96 -15.11 -6.69 -0.23
CA HIS A 96 -15.38 -6.28 -1.60
C HIS A 96 -14.20 -6.78 -2.46
N PHE A 97 -14.51 -7.70 -3.39
CA PHE A 97 -13.49 -8.56 -4.01
C PHE A 97 -12.59 -7.88 -5.06
N GLU A 98 -12.75 -6.59 -5.31
CA GLU A 98 -11.85 -5.79 -6.14
C GLU A 98 -10.42 -5.78 -5.56
N LYS A 99 -9.41 -5.93 -6.40
CA LYS A 99 -8.00 -5.80 -6.00
C LYS A 99 -7.36 -4.61 -6.69
N MET A 100 -6.96 -3.62 -5.87
CA MET A 100 -6.33 -2.39 -6.35
C MET A 100 -4.82 -2.45 -6.19
N LEU A 101 -4.09 -1.97 -7.19
CA LEU A 101 -2.63 -1.89 -7.12
C LEU A 101 -2.16 -1.04 -5.95
N TYR A 102 -2.81 0.11 -5.71
CA TYR A 102 -2.39 1.03 -4.65
C TYR A 102 -2.56 0.45 -3.24
N ASP A 103 -3.58 -0.40 -2.99
CA ASP A 103 -3.75 -1.08 -1.71
C ASP A 103 -2.66 -2.14 -1.52
N ASN A 104 -2.45 -2.98 -2.54
CA ASN A 104 -1.43 -4.02 -2.52
C ASN A 104 -0.02 -3.45 -2.37
N ALA A 105 0.28 -2.34 -3.05
CA ALA A 105 1.56 -1.66 -2.94
C ALA A 105 1.84 -1.16 -1.52
N GLN A 106 0.89 -0.45 -0.93
CA GLN A 106 1.05 0.12 0.40
C GLN A 106 1.10 -0.96 1.49
N LEU A 107 0.22 -1.96 1.41
CA LEU A 107 0.20 -3.07 2.37
C LEU A 107 1.49 -3.88 2.28
N ALA A 108 1.97 -4.27 1.09
CA ALA A 108 3.26 -4.95 0.95
C ALA A 108 4.40 -4.18 1.61
N GLY A 109 4.46 -2.85 1.40
CA GLY A 109 5.46 -1.99 2.04
C GLY A 109 5.36 -1.98 3.57
N LEU A 110 4.15 -1.99 4.13
CA LEU A 110 3.92 -2.08 5.58
C LEU A 110 4.38 -3.43 6.15
N TYR A 111 4.07 -4.55 5.47
CA TYR A 111 4.55 -5.88 5.89
C TYR A 111 6.08 -6.00 5.80
N VAL A 112 6.72 -5.43 4.76
CA VAL A 112 8.18 -5.33 4.66
C VAL A 112 8.76 -4.53 5.84
N THR A 113 8.15 -3.41 6.21
CA THR A 113 8.57 -2.58 7.34
C THR A 113 8.40 -3.31 8.67
N ALA A 114 7.26 -3.99 8.87
CA ALA A 114 7.02 -4.79 10.06
C ALA A 114 8.01 -5.96 10.20
N PHE A 115 8.33 -6.64 9.08
CA PHE A 115 9.37 -7.68 9.07
C PHE A 115 10.76 -7.11 9.39
N ALA A 116 11.13 -5.98 8.81
CA ALA A 116 12.42 -5.33 9.10
C ALA A 116 12.59 -5.00 10.58
N ARG A 117 11.49 -4.62 11.26
CA ARG A 117 11.46 -4.27 12.67
C ARG A 117 11.48 -5.49 13.58
N THR A 118 10.69 -6.54 13.26
CA THR A 118 10.41 -7.65 14.19
C THR A 118 11.11 -8.95 13.83
N ALA A 119 11.55 -9.12 12.60
CA ALA A 119 11.95 -10.39 11.99
C ALA A 119 10.86 -11.49 12.04
N HIS A 120 9.60 -11.14 12.32
CA HIS A 120 8.52 -12.10 12.46
C HIS A 120 8.17 -12.74 11.10
N PRO A 121 8.21 -14.08 10.95
CA PRO A 121 8.09 -14.75 9.67
C PRO A 121 6.75 -14.57 8.97
N ALA A 122 5.65 -14.33 9.70
CA ALA A 122 4.34 -14.06 9.11
C ALA A 122 4.35 -12.79 8.26
N PHE A 123 4.98 -11.72 8.72
CA PHE A 123 5.06 -10.47 7.93
C PHE A 123 5.85 -10.66 6.64
N ARG A 124 6.94 -11.43 6.71
CA ARG A 124 7.70 -11.82 5.51
C ARG A 124 6.84 -12.60 4.52
N ALA A 125 6.14 -13.63 5.01
CA ALA A 125 5.32 -14.49 4.17
C ALA A 125 4.24 -13.71 3.44
N VAL A 126 3.56 -12.79 4.12
CA VAL A 126 2.51 -11.94 3.50
C VAL A 126 3.12 -10.98 2.48
N ALA A 127 4.25 -10.32 2.77
CA ALA A 127 4.89 -9.44 1.80
C ALA A 127 5.30 -10.19 0.52
N GLU A 128 5.93 -11.37 0.65
CA GLU A 128 6.32 -12.22 -0.48
C GLU A 128 5.09 -12.70 -1.28
N ASP A 129 3.98 -13.00 -0.60
CA ASP A 129 2.73 -13.41 -1.23
C ASP A 129 2.12 -12.29 -2.08
N VAL A 130 2.05 -11.07 -1.56
CA VAL A 130 1.57 -9.91 -2.32
C VAL A 130 2.47 -9.64 -3.53
N PHE A 131 3.78 -9.67 -3.39
CA PHE A 131 4.69 -9.47 -4.53
C PHE A 131 4.54 -10.58 -5.56
N THR A 132 4.38 -11.83 -5.12
CA THR A 132 4.13 -12.97 -6.03
C THR A 132 2.85 -12.77 -6.84
N TYR A 133 1.76 -12.34 -6.20
CA TYR A 133 0.51 -12.02 -6.86
C TYR A 133 0.68 -10.90 -7.90
N VAL A 134 1.26 -9.77 -7.50
CA VAL A 134 1.44 -8.61 -8.38
C VAL A 134 2.30 -8.96 -9.60
N LEU A 135 3.42 -9.64 -9.39
CA LEU A 135 4.33 -10.00 -10.48
C LEU A 135 3.77 -11.09 -11.41
N ARG A 136 2.89 -11.97 -10.90
CA ARG A 136 2.27 -13.05 -11.68
C ARG A 136 1.04 -12.59 -12.48
N ASP A 137 0.16 -11.79 -11.84
CA ASP A 137 -1.19 -11.55 -12.35
C ASP A 137 -1.42 -10.10 -12.80
N MET A 138 -0.61 -9.14 -12.33
CA MET A 138 -0.82 -7.71 -12.59
C MET A 138 0.34 -7.03 -13.34
N THR A 139 1.34 -7.76 -13.81
CA THR A 139 2.52 -7.16 -14.44
C THR A 139 2.51 -7.39 -15.95
N ASP A 140 2.70 -6.30 -16.69
CA ASP A 140 2.90 -6.29 -18.13
C ASP A 140 4.25 -6.94 -18.50
N PRO A 141 4.39 -7.61 -19.64
CA PRO A 141 5.66 -8.16 -20.10
C PRO A 141 6.80 -7.13 -20.15
N ASP A 142 6.51 -5.85 -20.41
CA ASP A 142 7.47 -4.75 -20.37
C ASP A 142 7.77 -4.25 -18.95
N GLY A 143 7.10 -4.78 -17.91
CA GLY A 143 7.39 -4.57 -16.51
C GLY A 143 6.55 -3.51 -15.80
N ALA A 144 5.67 -2.81 -16.51
CA ALA A 144 4.67 -1.94 -15.87
C ALA A 144 3.64 -2.76 -15.09
N VAL A 145 3.04 -2.17 -14.06
CA VAL A 145 2.02 -2.86 -13.27
C VAL A 145 0.65 -2.28 -13.55
N PHE A 146 -0.30 -3.16 -13.85
CA PHE A 146 -1.70 -2.83 -14.12
C PHE A 146 -2.43 -2.32 -12.89
N SER A 147 -3.56 -1.61 -13.09
CA SER A 147 -4.19 -0.84 -12.01
C SER A 147 -5.09 -1.66 -11.09
N ALA A 148 -5.90 -2.58 -11.63
CA ALA A 148 -6.90 -3.27 -10.79
C ALA A 148 -7.39 -4.59 -11.43
N GLN A 149 -7.92 -5.46 -10.57
CA GLN A 149 -8.82 -6.55 -10.96
C GLN A 149 -10.21 -6.29 -10.41
N ASP A 150 -11.24 -6.53 -11.24
CA ASP A 150 -12.63 -6.33 -10.85
C ASP A 150 -13.07 -7.29 -9.73
N ALA A 151 -14.11 -6.93 -9.00
CA ALA A 151 -14.73 -7.76 -7.98
C ALA A 151 -15.58 -8.88 -8.55
N GLU A 152 -16.08 -8.71 -9.78
CA GLU A 152 -17.12 -9.54 -10.37
C GLU A 152 -16.62 -10.44 -11.50
N THR A 153 -17.26 -11.59 -11.62
CA THR A 153 -17.20 -12.48 -12.79
C THR A 153 -18.62 -12.86 -13.16
N ASP A 154 -19.03 -12.61 -14.42
CA ASP A 154 -20.39 -12.84 -14.89
C ASP A 154 -21.46 -12.10 -14.03
N ALA A 155 -21.18 -10.86 -13.64
CA ALA A 155 -22.02 -10.03 -12.76
C ALA A 155 -22.30 -10.64 -11.37
N ILE A 156 -21.44 -11.55 -10.89
CA ILE A 156 -21.51 -12.14 -9.55
C ILE A 156 -20.22 -11.77 -8.81
N GLU A 157 -20.35 -11.00 -7.73
CA GLU A 157 -19.25 -10.59 -6.89
C GLU A 157 -18.64 -11.78 -6.15
N GLY A 158 -17.30 -11.87 -6.15
CA GLY A 158 -16.57 -12.93 -5.47
C GLY A 158 -16.58 -14.30 -6.13
N LYS A 159 -17.36 -14.54 -7.21
CA LYS A 159 -17.50 -15.83 -7.88
C LYS A 159 -16.17 -16.52 -8.20
N TYR A 160 -15.18 -15.75 -8.61
CA TYR A 160 -13.85 -16.28 -8.94
C TYR A 160 -13.09 -16.79 -7.71
N TYR A 161 -13.33 -16.21 -6.55
CA TYR A 161 -12.50 -16.37 -5.35
C TYR A 161 -13.05 -17.38 -4.33
N VAL A 162 -14.36 -17.57 -4.30
CA VAL A 162 -15.03 -18.42 -3.30
C VAL A 162 -15.01 -19.91 -3.68
N TRP A 163 -15.23 -20.77 -2.66
CA TRP A 163 -15.14 -22.22 -2.82
C TRP A 163 -16.32 -22.92 -2.11
N SER A 164 -16.84 -23.99 -2.70
CA SER A 164 -17.71 -24.91 -1.97
C SER A 164 -16.90 -25.91 -1.16
N GLY A 165 -17.47 -26.45 -0.06
CA GLY A 165 -16.85 -27.52 0.69
C GLY A 165 -16.57 -28.75 -0.17
N ALA A 166 -17.53 -29.15 -1.00
CA ALA A 166 -17.40 -30.29 -1.91
C ALA A 166 -16.25 -30.12 -2.94
N GLU A 167 -16.08 -28.90 -3.47
CA GLU A 167 -14.97 -28.60 -4.39
C GLU A 167 -13.60 -28.72 -3.69
N ILE A 168 -13.49 -28.24 -2.46
CA ILE A 168 -12.27 -28.41 -1.65
C ILE A 168 -12.00 -29.89 -1.40
N ASP A 169 -13.01 -30.67 -1.02
CA ASP A 169 -12.89 -32.10 -0.77
C ASP A 169 -12.43 -32.86 -2.02
N GLN A 170 -13.00 -32.57 -3.16
CA GLN A 170 -12.61 -33.17 -4.44
C GLN A 170 -11.18 -32.86 -4.85
N LEU A 171 -10.76 -31.59 -4.68
CA LEU A 171 -9.43 -31.13 -5.15
C LEU A 171 -8.29 -31.56 -4.23
N LEU A 172 -8.54 -31.63 -2.92
CA LEU A 172 -7.48 -31.85 -1.93
C LEU A 172 -7.49 -33.28 -1.33
N GLY A 173 -8.53 -34.08 -1.58
CA GLY A 173 -8.59 -35.48 -1.13
C GLY A 173 -8.33 -35.62 0.38
N GLU A 174 -7.35 -36.44 0.75
CA GLU A 174 -7.01 -36.71 2.15
C GLU A 174 -6.63 -35.43 2.95
N ASN A 175 -6.14 -34.38 2.27
CA ASN A 175 -5.75 -33.12 2.88
C ASN A 175 -6.94 -32.15 3.11
N ALA A 176 -8.11 -32.45 2.54
CA ALA A 176 -9.26 -31.56 2.61
C ALA A 176 -9.72 -31.25 4.02
N LYS A 177 -9.80 -32.26 4.90
CA LYS A 177 -10.18 -32.09 6.31
C LYS A 177 -9.26 -31.11 7.04
N THR A 178 -7.94 -31.24 6.81
CA THR A 178 -6.94 -30.32 7.37
C THR A 178 -7.13 -28.90 6.82
N TYR A 179 -7.31 -28.77 5.52
CA TYR A 179 -7.52 -27.48 4.86
C TYR A 179 -8.77 -26.77 5.36
N ARG A 180 -9.90 -27.49 5.44
CA ARG A 180 -11.18 -26.95 5.95
C ARG A 180 -11.03 -26.39 7.36
N LYS A 181 -10.32 -27.11 8.24
CA LYS A 181 -10.04 -26.65 9.61
C LYS A 181 -9.16 -25.40 9.63
N LEU A 182 -8.12 -25.33 8.79
CA LEU A 182 -7.18 -24.21 8.75
C LEU A 182 -7.78 -22.93 8.15
N PHE A 183 -8.68 -23.09 7.15
CA PHE A 183 -9.21 -21.98 6.36
C PHE A 183 -10.72 -21.73 6.51
N GLY A 184 -11.35 -22.28 7.56
CA GLY A 184 -12.72 -21.97 7.92
C GLY A 184 -13.76 -22.44 6.91
N VAL A 185 -13.49 -23.53 6.14
CA VAL A 185 -14.42 -24.02 5.13
C VAL A 185 -15.54 -24.84 5.77
N VAL A 186 -16.79 -24.47 5.51
CA VAL A 186 -18.01 -25.12 5.99
C VAL A 186 -18.93 -25.52 4.85
N ASP A 187 -19.90 -26.42 5.11
CA ASP A 187 -20.84 -26.87 4.07
C ASP A 187 -21.94 -25.83 3.78
N LYS A 188 -22.25 -24.99 4.78
CA LYS A 188 -23.25 -23.91 4.66
C LYS A 188 -22.60 -22.59 5.03
N PRO A 189 -21.90 -21.94 4.07
CA PRO A 189 -21.25 -20.65 4.33
C PRO A 189 -22.29 -19.53 4.50
N GLU A 190 -21.90 -18.49 5.24
CA GLU A 190 -22.73 -17.28 5.42
C GLU A 190 -22.80 -16.44 4.15
N PHE A 191 -21.72 -16.42 3.37
CA PHE A 191 -21.71 -15.72 2.08
C PHE A 191 -22.42 -16.58 1.02
N GLU A 192 -23.40 -15.99 0.34
CA GLU A 192 -24.35 -16.70 -0.56
C GLU A 192 -23.69 -17.48 -1.70
N HIS A 193 -22.50 -17.06 -2.15
CA HIS A 193 -21.83 -17.65 -3.30
C HIS A 193 -20.76 -18.69 -2.92
N GLY A 194 -20.51 -18.95 -1.63
CA GLY A 194 -19.54 -19.95 -1.16
C GLY A 194 -18.67 -19.50 -0.02
N ASN A 195 -17.69 -20.32 0.36
CA ASN A 195 -16.76 -19.98 1.43
C ASN A 195 -15.76 -18.91 0.98
N VAL A 196 -15.71 -17.80 1.69
CA VAL A 196 -14.60 -16.87 1.67
C VAL A 196 -13.54 -17.43 2.61
N LEU A 197 -12.37 -17.75 2.07
CA LEU A 197 -11.29 -18.35 2.85
C LEU A 197 -10.65 -17.32 3.77
N PHE A 198 -10.48 -17.68 5.03
CA PHE A 198 -9.75 -16.92 6.04
C PHE A 198 -8.96 -17.87 6.92
N ARG A 199 -7.99 -17.38 7.65
CA ARG A 199 -7.21 -18.18 8.59
C ARG A 199 -8.00 -18.42 9.88
N ALA A 200 -8.68 -19.59 9.99
CA ALA A 200 -9.30 -20.04 11.23
C ALA A 200 -8.25 -20.45 12.28
N VAL A 201 -7.06 -20.89 11.81
CA VAL A 201 -5.85 -21.00 12.62
C VAL A 201 -4.91 -19.88 12.16
N PRO A 202 -4.60 -18.90 13.04
CA PRO A 202 -3.77 -17.74 12.69
C PRO A 202 -2.44 -18.10 12.05
N LEU A 203 -1.98 -17.26 11.11
CA LEU A 203 -0.72 -17.47 10.40
C LEU A 203 0.46 -17.49 11.37
N GLU A 204 0.47 -16.58 12.33
CA GLU A 204 1.52 -16.45 13.35
C GLU A 204 1.66 -17.69 14.22
N ASP A 205 0.58 -18.42 14.46
CA ASP A 205 0.58 -19.66 15.27
C ASP A 205 1.05 -20.88 14.48
N SER A 206 0.90 -20.84 13.14
CA SER A 206 1.17 -21.99 12.26
C SER A 206 2.46 -21.87 11.44
N ILE A 207 2.98 -20.65 11.26
CA ILE A 207 4.10 -20.39 10.33
C ILE A 207 5.43 -21.05 10.77
N ALA A 208 5.60 -21.30 12.06
CA ALA A 208 6.80 -21.94 12.61
C ALA A 208 6.85 -23.45 12.28
N ASP A 209 5.70 -24.09 12.05
CA ASP A 209 5.63 -25.49 11.61
C ASP A 209 5.93 -25.57 10.12
N THR A 210 7.17 -25.93 9.80
CA THR A 210 7.65 -26.04 8.42
C THR A 210 6.89 -27.11 7.63
N GLN A 211 6.50 -28.23 8.25
CA GLN A 211 5.76 -29.30 7.59
C GLN A 211 4.36 -28.82 7.21
N GLN A 212 3.63 -28.20 8.16
CA GLN A 212 2.31 -27.63 7.90
C GLN A 212 2.39 -26.51 6.85
N THR A 213 3.38 -25.62 6.93
CA THR A 213 3.58 -24.54 5.96
C THR A 213 3.81 -25.07 4.55
N ASN A 214 4.62 -26.14 4.38
CA ASN A 214 4.85 -26.75 3.07
C ASN A 214 3.59 -27.46 2.54
N LEU A 215 2.84 -28.12 3.40
CA LEU A 215 1.57 -28.75 3.03
C LEU A 215 0.56 -27.69 2.56
N VAL A 216 0.42 -26.57 3.28
CA VAL A 216 -0.44 -25.44 2.88
C VAL A 216 -0.03 -24.90 1.51
N LYS A 217 1.26 -24.70 1.27
CA LYS A 217 1.77 -24.24 -0.04
C LYS A 217 1.43 -25.22 -1.17
N GLN A 218 1.46 -26.52 -0.91
CA GLN A 218 1.07 -27.54 -1.90
C GLN A 218 -0.44 -27.47 -2.18
N MET A 219 -1.28 -27.41 -1.14
CA MET A 219 -2.72 -27.29 -1.27
C MET A 219 -3.11 -26.00 -2.03
N HIS A 220 -2.49 -24.85 -1.71
CA HIS A 220 -2.71 -23.61 -2.42
C HIS A 220 -2.32 -23.69 -3.90
N ARG A 221 -1.24 -24.39 -4.27
CA ARG A 221 -0.89 -24.60 -5.69
C ARG A 221 -1.99 -25.37 -6.43
N THR A 222 -2.52 -26.42 -5.82
CA THR A 222 -3.63 -27.22 -6.39
C THR A 222 -4.87 -26.37 -6.60
N LEU A 223 -5.27 -25.61 -5.56
CA LEU A 223 -6.45 -24.73 -5.63
C LEU A 223 -6.24 -23.60 -6.65
N LEU A 224 -5.07 -22.95 -6.66
CA LEU A 224 -4.79 -21.90 -7.63
C LEU A 224 -4.83 -22.42 -9.07
N ALA A 225 -4.31 -23.63 -9.31
CA ALA A 225 -4.38 -24.26 -10.62
C ALA A 225 -5.84 -24.56 -11.04
N ALA A 226 -6.69 -25.00 -10.12
CA ALA A 226 -8.12 -25.19 -10.35
C ALA A 226 -8.82 -23.84 -10.60
N ARG A 227 -8.56 -22.83 -9.77
CA ARG A 227 -9.16 -21.49 -9.92
C ARG A 227 -8.80 -20.82 -11.25
N LYS A 228 -7.59 -21.01 -11.76
CA LYS A 228 -7.16 -20.49 -13.07
C LYS A 228 -7.94 -21.04 -14.26
N LYS A 229 -8.69 -22.13 -14.09
CA LYS A 229 -9.60 -22.67 -15.12
C LYS A 229 -10.96 -21.96 -15.12
N ARG A 230 -11.29 -21.21 -14.05
CA ARG A 230 -12.50 -20.38 -14.01
C ARG A 230 -12.29 -19.14 -14.88
N LYS A 231 -13.37 -18.54 -15.35
CA LYS A 231 -13.31 -17.22 -16.00
C LYS A 231 -12.80 -16.19 -14.99
N PRO A 232 -11.68 -15.48 -15.28
CA PRO A 232 -11.15 -14.50 -14.34
C PRO A 232 -11.99 -13.22 -14.34
N PRO A 233 -11.89 -12.41 -13.26
CA PRO A 233 -12.41 -11.05 -13.25
C PRO A 233 -11.73 -10.19 -14.32
N LEU A 234 -12.37 -9.07 -14.70
CA LEU A 234 -11.77 -8.13 -15.63
C LEU A 234 -10.49 -7.54 -15.06
N LEU A 235 -9.43 -7.57 -15.84
CA LEU A 235 -8.19 -6.88 -15.54
C LEU A 235 -8.22 -5.47 -16.15
N ASP A 236 -8.16 -4.43 -15.31
CA ASP A 236 -7.96 -3.07 -15.79
C ASP A 236 -6.47 -2.87 -16.13
N ASP A 237 -6.15 -3.06 -17.40
CA ASP A 237 -4.80 -3.02 -17.97
C ASP A 237 -4.22 -1.60 -18.12
N LYS A 238 -4.81 -0.59 -17.46
CA LYS A 238 -4.22 0.74 -17.38
C LYS A 238 -2.98 0.71 -16.48
N VAL A 239 -1.94 1.41 -16.88
CA VAL A 239 -0.78 1.71 -16.05
C VAL A 239 -0.94 3.14 -15.53
N LEU A 240 -1.02 3.30 -14.22
CA LEU A 240 -1.11 4.59 -13.56
C LEU A 240 0.24 4.95 -12.93
N THR A 241 0.78 6.11 -13.25
CA THR A 241 2.10 6.56 -12.78
C THR A 241 2.21 6.55 -11.26
N SER A 242 1.23 7.11 -10.56
CA SER A 242 1.22 7.19 -9.10
C SER A 242 1.20 5.80 -8.44
N TRP A 243 0.32 4.90 -8.89
CA TRP A 243 0.18 3.58 -8.27
C TRP A 243 1.39 2.69 -8.54
N ASN A 244 2.00 2.82 -9.73
CA ASN A 244 3.28 2.18 -10.01
C ASN A 244 4.41 2.75 -9.15
N GLY A 245 4.42 4.07 -8.89
CA GLY A 245 5.38 4.68 -7.97
C GLY A 245 5.35 4.06 -6.58
N LEU A 246 4.15 3.80 -6.03
CA LEU A 246 3.97 3.10 -4.75
C LEU A 246 4.49 1.65 -4.82
N MET A 247 4.19 0.92 -5.91
CA MET A 247 4.63 -0.46 -6.06
C MET A 247 6.15 -0.55 -6.26
N ILE A 248 6.75 0.37 -7.01
CA ILE A 248 8.21 0.48 -7.17
C ILE A 248 8.88 0.68 -5.80
N ARG A 249 8.34 1.56 -4.93
CA ARG A 249 8.83 1.74 -3.57
C ARG A 249 8.83 0.41 -2.81
N SER A 250 7.69 -0.26 -2.78
CA SER A 250 7.51 -1.47 -1.98
C SER A 250 8.35 -2.64 -2.50
N LEU A 251 8.45 -2.83 -3.81
CA LEU A 251 9.32 -3.83 -4.42
C LEU A 251 10.82 -3.56 -4.16
N ALA A 252 11.26 -2.29 -4.26
CA ALA A 252 12.63 -1.90 -3.97
C ALA A 252 13.01 -2.16 -2.50
N ASP A 253 12.14 -1.74 -1.56
CA ASP A 253 12.34 -2.01 -0.14
C ASP A 253 12.25 -3.52 0.16
N GLY A 254 11.30 -4.22 -0.46
CA GLY A 254 11.15 -5.69 -0.37
C GLY A 254 12.41 -6.42 -0.83
N GLY A 255 12.96 -6.05 -1.98
CA GLY A 255 14.21 -6.66 -2.49
C GLY A 255 15.37 -6.51 -1.53
N ARG A 256 15.53 -5.33 -0.95
CA ARG A 256 16.59 -5.03 0.02
C ARG A 256 16.38 -5.73 1.37
N VAL A 257 15.18 -5.64 1.95
CA VAL A 257 14.89 -6.13 3.31
C VAL A 257 14.74 -7.66 3.34
N LEU A 258 14.04 -8.24 2.36
CA LEU A 258 13.82 -9.68 2.26
C LEU A 258 15.00 -10.43 1.63
N LYS A 259 16.02 -9.70 1.13
CA LYS A 259 17.17 -10.24 0.38
C LYS A 259 16.73 -10.99 -0.88
N LYS A 260 15.83 -10.38 -1.65
CA LYS A 260 15.22 -10.92 -2.88
C LYS A 260 15.50 -9.98 -4.06
N PRO A 261 16.65 -10.11 -4.74
CA PRO A 261 17.06 -9.22 -5.82
C PRO A 261 16.05 -9.16 -6.97
N GLU A 262 15.27 -10.20 -7.19
CA GLU A 262 14.20 -10.25 -8.19
C GLU A 262 13.15 -9.15 -7.99
N TYR A 263 12.84 -8.75 -6.76
CA TYR A 263 11.93 -7.64 -6.50
C TYR A 263 12.56 -6.28 -6.85
N THR A 264 13.84 -6.09 -6.54
CA THR A 264 14.56 -4.88 -6.95
C THR A 264 14.64 -4.76 -8.48
N LEU A 265 14.87 -5.87 -9.18
CA LEU A 265 14.89 -5.89 -10.65
C LEU A 265 13.51 -5.55 -11.23
N ALA A 266 12.43 -6.09 -10.67
CA ALA A 266 11.08 -5.75 -11.08
C ALA A 266 10.76 -4.27 -10.86
N ALA A 267 11.14 -3.71 -9.70
CA ALA A 267 11.00 -2.29 -9.42
C ALA A 267 11.76 -1.41 -10.44
N ALA A 268 13.00 -1.79 -10.76
CA ALA A 268 13.82 -1.08 -11.74
C ALA A 268 13.20 -1.11 -13.15
N LYS A 269 12.68 -2.28 -13.56
CA LYS A 269 12.00 -2.44 -14.86
C LYS A 269 10.75 -1.56 -14.95
N ALA A 270 9.93 -1.54 -13.90
CA ALA A 270 8.75 -0.68 -13.82
C ALA A 270 9.13 0.82 -13.85
N ALA A 271 10.18 1.22 -13.14
CA ALA A 271 10.67 2.60 -13.13
C ALA A 271 11.19 3.04 -14.50
N ASP A 272 12.00 2.21 -15.16
CA ASP A 272 12.51 2.48 -16.51
C ASP A 272 11.35 2.60 -17.52
N PHE A 273 10.31 1.74 -17.40
CA PHE A 273 9.10 1.85 -18.21
C PHE A 273 8.41 3.22 -18.05
N LEU A 274 8.16 3.67 -16.82
CA LEU A 274 7.51 4.96 -16.56
C LEU A 274 8.35 6.13 -17.07
N LEU A 275 9.64 6.11 -16.80
CA LEU A 275 10.56 7.19 -17.21
C LEU A 275 10.72 7.31 -18.73
N THR A 276 10.46 6.24 -19.47
CA THR A 276 10.60 6.21 -20.95
C THR A 276 9.26 6.33 -21.66
N ARG A 277 8.20 5.66 -21.19
CA ARG A 277 6.93 5.56 -21.91
C ARG A 277 5.88 6.59 -21.48
N LEU A 278 5.93 7.09 -20.24
CA LEU A 278 4.98 8.07 -19.71
C LEU A 278 5.55 9.49 -19.73
N ARG A 279 6.11 9.89 -20.86
CA ARG A 279 6.61 11.24 -21.11
C ARG A 279 5.88 11.89 -22.27
N ASP A 280 5.46 13.14 -22.09
CA ASP A 280 4.95 13.97 -23.19
C ASP A 280 6.06 14.23 -24.21
N LYS A 281 5.75 14.00 -25.48
CA LYS A 281 6.72 14.13 -26.58
C LYS A 281 7.15 15.57 -26.84
N SER A 282 6.31 16.56 -26.50
CA SER A 282 6.58 17.97 -26.81
C SER A 282 7.45 18.64 -25.74
N LYS A 283 7.11 18.45 -24.47
CA LYS A 283 7.77 19.11 -23.33
C LYS A 283 8.54 18.14 -22.42
N GLY A 284 8.39 16.85 -22.63
CA GLY A 284 9.00 15.81 -21.81
C GLY A 284 8.42 15.69 -20.40
N HIS A 285 7.26 16.33 -20.10
CA HIS A 285 6.62 16.27 -18.80
C HIS A 285 6.03 14.88 -18.55
N LEU A 286 5.89 14.52 -17.27
CA LEU A 286 5.30 13.25 -16.87
C LEU A 286 3.81 13.18 -17.25
N LEU A 287 3.40 12.01 -17.74
CA LEU A 287 2.01 11.68 -18.03
C LEU A 287 1.43 10.74 -16.96
N ARG A 288 0.10 10.77 -16.82
CA ARG A 288 -0.62 10.03 -15.78
C ARG A 288 -0.85 8.59 -16.12
N THR A 289 -1.29 8.30 -17.37
CA THR A 289 -1.79 6.97 -17.74
C THR A 289 -1.12 6.44 -18.99
N TYR A 290 -0.96 5.11 -19.05
CA TYR A 290 -0.56 4.40 -20.27
C TYR A 290 -1.48 3.18 -20.44
N ARG A 291 -1.91 2.95 -21.68
CA ARG A 291 -2.68 1.76 -22.06
C ARG A 291 -2.51 1.50 -23.56
N LYS A 292 -2.30 0.25 -23.96
CA LYS A 292 -2.24 -0.19 -25.37
C LYS A 292 -1.34 0.70 -26.23
N GLY A 293 -0.10 0.93 -25.79
CA GLY A 293 0.90 1.70 -26.53
C GLY A 293 0.75 3.22 -26.45
N LYS A 294 -0.23 3.78 -25.74
CA LYS A 294 -0.52 5.23 -25.68
C LYS A 294 -0.46 5.76 -24.26
N ALA A 295 0.43 6.73 -24.03
CA ALA A 295 0.43 7.54 -22.83
C ALA A 295 -0.48 8.76 -23.01
N LYS A 296 -1.24 9.11 -21.95
CA LYS A 296 -2.23 10.20 -21.97
C LYS A 296 -2.31 10.93 -20.63
N LEU A 297 -2.92 12.07 -20.65
CA LEU A 297 -3.25 12.97 -19.53
C LEU A 297 -1.99 13.50 -18.83
N HIS A 298 -1.97 14.79 -18.58
CA HIS A 298 -0.93 15.39 -17.74
C HIS A 298 -0.97 14.79 -16.34
N ALA A 299 0.20 14.53 -15.77
CA ALA A 299 0.33 14.01 -14.43
C ALA A 299 -0.23 14.99 -13.39
N TYR A 300 -0.76 14.47 -12.29
CA TYR A 300 -1.10 15.23 -11.09
C TYR A 300 0.08 15.22 -10.10
N LEU A 301 -0.01 16.01 -9.05
CA LEU A 301 1.00 16.05 -7.98
C LEU A 301 1.36 14.65 -7.44
N VAL A 302 0.36 13.79 -7.23
CA VAL A 302 0.58 12.44 -6.70
C VAL A 302 1.39 11.54 -7.64
N ASP A 303 1.30 11.76 -8.95
CA ASP A 303 2.06 10.99 -9.93
C ASP A 303 3.56 11.29 -9.81
N TYR A 304 3.93 12.56 -9.62
CA TYR A 304 5.30 12.98 -9.31
C TYR A 304 5.75 12.49 -7.94
N ALA A 305 4.94 12.75 -6.90
CA ALA A 305 5.32 12.46 -5.53
C ALA A 305 5.59 10.97 -5.29
N PHE A 306 4.71 10.08 -5.76
CA PHE A 306 4.88 8.65 -5.53
C PHE A 306 5.96 8.04 -6.43
N LEU A 307 6.12 8.51 -7.67
CA LEU A 307 7.22 8.05 -8.51
C LEU A 307 8.58 8.48 -7.93
N VAL A 308 8.72 9.72 -7.47
CA VAL A 308 9.95 10.18 -6.81
C VAL A 308 10.24 9.33 -5.55
N GLU A 309 9.24 9.00 -4.74
CA GLU A 309 9.42 8.13 -3.58
C GLU A 309 9.93 6.73 -3.99
N GLY A 310 9.36 6.16 -5.05
CA GLY A 310 9.82 4.88 -5.63
C GLY A 310 11.27 4.93 -6.13
N LEU A 311 11.64 5.99 -6.83
CA LEU A 311 13.02 6.18 -7.32
C LEU A 311 14.03 6.35 -6.18
N LEU A 312 13.65 7.05 -5.12
CA LEU A 312 14.49 7.20 -3.92
C LEU A 312 14.68 5.86 -3.18
N ALA A 313 13.67 5.00 -3.17
CA ALA A 313 13.77 3.64 -2.64
C ALA A 313 14.66 2.76 -3.52
N LEU A 314 14.56 2.85 -4.85
CA LEU A 314 15.46 2.16 -5.78
C LEU A 314 16.91 2.60 -5.61
N HIS A 315 17.17 3.89 -5.50
CA HIS A 315 18.52 4.39 -5.20
C HIS A 315 19.06 3.81 -3.89
N GLN A 316 18.22 3.72 -2.85
CA GLN A 316 18.61 3.14 -1.56
C GLN A 316 18.92 1.64 -1.66
N SER A 317 18.20 0.92 -2.51
CA SER A 317 18.34 -0.53 -2.67
C SER A 317 19.49 -0.94 -3.58
N THR A 318 19.83 -0.10 -4.57
CA THR A 318 20.81 -0.43 -5.61
C THR A 318 22.12 0.35 -5.52
N GLY A 319 22.11 1.53 -4.88
CA GLY A 319 23.23 2.49 -4.94
C GLY A 319 23.40 3.18 -6.30
N ASP A 320 22.59 2.84 -7.33
CA ASP A 320 22.71 3.39 -8.66
C ASP A 320 22.26 4.86 -8.72
N ALA A 321 23.21 5.74 -9.04
CA ALA A 321 23.01 7.19 -9.10
C ALA A 321 21.96 7.64 -10.12
N LYS A 322 21.65 6.81 -11.14
CA LYS A 322 20.62 7.14 -12.13
C LYS A 322 19.26 7.42 -11.48
N TRP A 323 18.91 6.66 -10.44
CA TRP A 323 17.64 6.80 -9.73
C TRP A 323 17.56 8.09 -8.92
N LEU A 324 18.66 8.48 -8.27
CA LEU A 324 18.74 9.75 -7.56
C LEU A 324 18.65 10.92 -8.53
N THR A 325 19.37 10.86 -9.66
CA THR A 325 19.32 11.87 -10.73
C THR A 325 17.91 12.02 -11.30
N ALA A 326 17.23 10.91 -11.59
CA ALA A 326 15.84 10.93 -12.05
C ALA A 326 14.89 11.51 -11.00
N ALA A 327 15.05 11.14 -9.72
CA ALA A 327 14.26 11.68 -8.61
C ALA A 327 14.45 13.21 -8.46
N GLN A 328 15.69 13.71 -8.55
CA GLN A 328 15.98 15.15 -8.53
C GLN A 328 15.31 15.88 -9.70
N LYS A 329 15.49 15.37 -10.93
CA LYS A 329 14.88 15.96 -12.13
C LYS A 329 13.35 16.05 -12.01
N LEU A 330 12.70 14.98 -11.58
CA LEU A 330 11.24 14.97 -11.39
C LEU A 330 10.80 15.91 -10.26
N THR A 331 11.59 16.02 -9.18
CA THR A 331 11.26 16.94 -8.08
C THR A 331 11.41 18.40 -8.52
N ASP A 332 12.45 18.75 -9.29
CA ASP A 332 12.62 20.10 -9.81
C ASP A 332 11.50 20.45 -10.83
N GLU A 333 11.09 19.50 -11.66
CA GLU A 333 9.94 19.61 -12.55
C GLU A 333 8.64 19.79 -11.75
N GLN A 334 8.41 18.99 -10.68
CA GLN A 334 7.27 19.13 -9.76
C GLN A 334 7.23 20.53 -9.13
N ILE A 335 8.35 21.03 -8.62
CA ILE A 335 8.44 22.39 -8.05
C ILE A 335 8.06 23.42 -9.10
N SER A 336 8.60 23.34 -10.32
CA SER A 336 8.28 24.26 -11.40
C SER A 336 6.80 24.28 -11.75
N LEU A 337 6.14 23.13 -11.79
CA LEU A 337 4.78 22.96 -12.31
C LEU A 337 3.67 23.19 -11.26
N TYR A 338 3.93 22.87 -9.99
CA TYR A 338 2.89 22.75 -8.96
C TYR A 338 3.07 23.70 -7.78
N TRP A 339 4.24 24.34 -7.61
CA TRP A 339 4.51 25.16 -6.43
C TRP A 339 3.67 26.45 -6.38
N ASP A 340 3.02 26.68 -5.24
CA ASP A 340 2.37 27.96 -4.93
C ASP A 340 3.38 28.91 -4.29
N LYS A 341 3.75 29.97 -5.02
CA LYS A 341 4.73 30.96 -4.55
C LYS A 341 4.17 31.88 -3.45
N THR A 342 2.85 31.98 -3.30
CA THR A 342 2.19 32.89 -2.37
C THR A 342 1.83 32.21 -1.06
N ARG A 343 1.15 31.06 -1.12
CA ARG A 343 0.69 30.33 0.06
C ARG A 343 1.61 29.22 0.48
N HIS A 344 2.57 28.87 -0.37
CA HIS A 344 3.47 27.72 -0.29
C HIS A 344 2.72 26.38 -0.39
N GLY A 345 3.47 25.27 -0.46
CA GLY A 345 2.89 23.95 -0.76
C GLY A 345 2.62 23.76 -2.25
N PHE A 346 2.07 22.60 -2.58
CA PHE A 346 1.86 22.20 -3.98
C PHE A 346 0.37 22.11 -4.30
N TYR A 347 0.00 22.69 -5.44
CA TYR A 347 -1.30 22.46 -6.04
C TYR A 347 -1.47 21.02 -6.50
N PHE A 348 -2.70 20.50 -6.55
CA PHE A 348 -3.00 19.17 -7.06
C PHE A 348 -2.76 19.05 -8.56
N THR A 349 -3.12 20.12 -9.33
CA THR A 349 -2.92 20.20 -10.78
C THR A 349 -1.78 21.15 -11.12
N SER A 350 -1.04 20.87 -12.19
CA SER A 350 0.00 21.77 -12.72
C SER A 350 -0.60 23.03 -13.33
N HIS A 351 0.21 24.04 -13.58
CA HIS A 351 -0.22 25.23 -14.31
C HIS A 351 -0.45 24.98 -15.81
N ASN A 352 -0.09 23.78 -16.31
CA ASN A 352 -0.26 23.37 -17.70
C ASN A 352 -1.51 22.51 -17.94
N HIS A 353 -2.34 22.25 -16.91
CA HIS A 353 -3.66 21.61 -17.06
C HIS A 353 -4.64 22.57 -17.72
N GLU A 354 -5.83 22.05 -18.08
CA GLU A 354 -6.95 22.87 -18.51
C GLU A 354 -7.24 23.96 -17.48
N GLU A 355 -7.83 25.07 -17.93
CA GLU A 355 -8.22 26.16 -17.06
C GLU A 355 -9.29 25.72 -16.09
N LEU A 356 -9.00 25.80 -14.79
CA LEU A 356 -9.88 25.41 -13.70
C LEU A 356 -10.36 26.66 -12.95
N LEU A 357 -11.59 26.65 -12.46
CA LEU A 357 -12.12 27.71 -11.58
C LEU A 357 -11.21 27.97 -10.37
N ALA A 358 -10.60 26.93 -9.82
CA ALA A 358 -9.60 27.04 -8.76
C ALA A 358 -8.65 25.83 -8.78
N ARG A 359 -7.38 26.08 -8.55
CA ARG A 359 -6.39 25.04 -8.26
C ARG A 359 -6.39 24.76 -6.76
N THR A 360 -6.57 23.50 -6.38
CA THR A 360 -6.67 23.10 -4.97
C THR A 360 -5.33 22.62 -4.42
N GLN A 361 -5.11 22.84 -3.13
CA GLN A 361 -4.04 22.20 -2.34
C GLN A 361 -4.70 21.27 -1.35
N ASN A 362 -4.20 20.03 -1.27
CA ASN A 362 -4.72 19.02 -0.35
C ASN A 362 -3.62 18.44 0.53
N GLY A 363 -3.81 18.48 1.84
CA GLY A 363 -2.95 17.83 2.83
C GLY A 363 -3.60 16.61 3.50
N PHE A 364 -4.85 16.29 3.16
CA PHE A 364 -5.57 15.16 3.74
C PHE A 364 -5.24 13.85 3.02
N ASP A 365 -5.06 12.82 3.84
CA ASP A 365 -4.95 11.45 3.39
C ASP A 365 -6.35 10.86 3.15
N SER A 366 -6.42 9.96 2.17
CA SER A 366 -7.57 9.08 1.93
C SER A 366 -7.12 7.62 2.07
N VAL A 367 -7.43 6.76 1.12
CA VAL A 367 -6.80 5.44 0.94
C VAL A 367 -5.34 5.58 0.48
N LEU A 368 -4.99 6.73 -0.07
CA LEU A 368 -3.65 7.13 -0.45
C LEU A 368 -3.17 8.29 0.44
N PRO A 369 -1.86 8.41 0.68
CA PRO A 369 -1.30 9.59 1.33
C PRO A 369 -1.47 10.82 0.44
N SER A 370 -1.49 12.01 1.05
CA SER A 370 -1.58 13.23 0.27
C SER A 370 -0.32 13.47 -0.54
N GLY A 371 -0.46 14.04 -1.75
CA GLY A 371 0.67 14.39 -2.58
C GLY A 371 1.61 15.40 -1.91
N ASN A 372 1.07 16.33 -1.11
CA ASN A 372 1.86 17.28 -0.35
C ASN A 372 2.69 16.61 0.76
N SER A 373 2.11 15.71 1.54
CA SER A 373 2.85 15.01 2.61
C SER A 373 3.97 14.13 2.04
N THR A 374 3.72 13.42 0.95
CA THR A 374 4.74 12.60 0.27
C THR A 374 5.82 13.48 -0.35
N SER A 375 5.46 14.62 -0.94
CA SER A 375 6.44 15.58 -1.46
C SER A 375 7.37 16.11 -0.37
N VAL A 376 6.84 16.43 0.81
CA VAL A 376 7.68 16.86 1.97
C VAL A 376 8.69 15.78 2.33
N ARG A 377 8.26 14.52 2.45
CA ARG A 377 9.15 13.40 2.76
C ARG A 377 10.24 13.21 1.69
N ASN A 378 9.88 13.32 0.43
CA ASN A 378 10.84 13.25 -0.68
C ASN A 378 11.86 14.40 -0.63
N LEU A 379 11.41 15.62 -0.37
CA LEU A 379 12.26 16.80 -0.24
C LEU A 379 13.25 16.66 0.92
N ILE A 380 12.82 16.13 2.07
CA ILE A 380 13.71 15.84 3.21
C ILE A 380 14.79 14.82 2.81
N ARG A 381 14.38 13.73 2.14
CA ARG A 381 15.29 12.65 1.70
C ARG A 381 16.28 13.16 0.64
N LEU A 382 15.82 14.01 -0.30
CA LEU A 382 16.68 14.63 -1.29
C LEU A 382 17.67 15.60 -0.66
N ALA A 383 17.24 16.47 0.25
CA ALA A 383 18.14 17.37 0.98
C ALA A 383 19.27 16.60 1.66
N LYS A 384 18.92 15.49 2.34
CA LYS A 384 19.91 14.64 3.02
C LYS A 384 20.90 13.96 2.08
N ARG A 385 20.42 13.48 0.91
CA ARG A 385 21.26 12.71 -0.04
C ARG A 385 22.10 13.58 -0.96
N THR A 386 21.65 14.82 -1.23
CA THR A 386 22.29 15.70 -2.22
C THR A 386 23.01 16.88 -1.59
N GLY A 387 22.79 17.18 -0.30
CA GLY A 387 23.28 18.38 0.37
C GLY A 387 22.61 19.69 -0.08
N GLN A 388 21.64 19.64 -1.01
CA GLN A 388 21.01 20.85 -1.55
C GLN A 388 19.98 21.43 -0.58
N ALA A 389 20.29 22.56 0.03
CA ALA A 389 19.45 23.25 1.01
C ALA A 389 18.07 23.64 0.47
N LYS A 390 17.95 23.92 -0.85
CA LYS A 390 16.66 24.27 -1.47
C LYS A 390 15.54 23.27 -1.14
N TYR A 391 15.83 21.98 -1.16
CA TYR A 391 14.82 20.95 -0.86
C TYR A 391 14.35 21.02 0.58
N ARG A 392 15.23 21.27 1.53
CA ARG A 392 14.85 21.46 2.94
C ARG A 392 13.97 22.70 3.13
N THR A 393 14.28 23.79 2.40
CA THR A 393 13.46 25.02 2.42
C THR A 393 12.05 24.76 1.91
N TYR A 394 11.88 24.10 0.76
CA TYR A 394 10.54 23.74 0.24
C TYR A 394 9.78 22.81 1.19
N ALA A 395 10.44 21.85 1.81
CA ALA A 395 9.83 20.98 2.84
C ALA A 395 9.32 21.78 4.04
N GLN A 396 10.13 22.71 4.56
CA GLN A 396 9.77 23.58 5.68
C GLN A 396 8.55 24.45 5.35
N GLN A 397 8.61 25.16 4.24
CA GLN A 397 7.54 26.04 3.78
C GLN A 397 6.21 25.29 3.58
N THR A 398 6.25 24.06 3.02
CA THR A 398 5.07 23.23 2.88
C THR A 398 4.50 22.84 4.26
N LEU A 399 5.33 22.41 5.21
CA LEU A 399 4.89 22.07 6.56
C LEU A 399 4.28 23.27 7.29
N GLU A 400 4.86 24.46 7.14
CA GLU A 400 4.36 25.70 7.71
C GLU A 400 2.99 26.09 7.13
N ALA A 401 2.82 25.93 5.80
CA ALA A 401 1.55 26.20 5.12
C ALA A 401 0.40 25.29 5.60
N PHE A 402 0.68 24.02 5.87
CA PHE A 402 -0.31 23.06 6.36
C PHE A 402 -0.46 23.02 7.89
N ALA A 403 0.40 23.68 8.66
CA ALA A 403 0.36 23.66 10.12
C ALA A 403 -0.97 24.16 10.74
N PRO A 404 -1.63 25.23 10.22
CA PRO A 404 -2.94 25.64 10.73
C PRO A 404 -4.01 24.56 10.53
N GLN A 405 -4.04 23.93 9.34
CA GLN A 405 -4.98 22.86 8.99
C GLN A 405 -4.77 21.62 9.85
N MET A 406 -3.51 21.22 10.08
CA MET A 406 -3.15 20.12 10.99
C MET A 406 -3.65 20.41 12.42
N ARG A 407 -3.44 21.63 12.93
CA ARG A 407 -3.93 22.05 14.27
C ARG A 407 -5.44 21.96 14.39
N GLN A 408 -6.15 22.49 13.41
CA GLN A 408 -7.63 22.49 13.43
C GLN A 408 -8.18 21.07 13.36
N HIS A 409 -7.60 20.22 12.50
CA HIS A 409 -8.02 18.83 12.32
C HIS A 409 -7.82 18.01 13.60
N GLN A 410 -6.68 18.16 14.26
CA GLN A 410 -6.38 17.45 15.52
C GLN A 410 -7.29 17.87 16.68
N LYS A 411 -7.63 19.16 16.83
CA LYS A 411 -8.59 19.62 17.85
C LYS A 411 -9.95 18.91 17.73
N ARG A 412 -10.30 18.43 16.55
CA ARG A 412 -11.53 17.66 16.26
C ARG A 412 -11.35 16.14 16.34
N GLY A 413 -10.22 15.65 16.90
CA GLY A 413 -9.89 14.22 16.96
C GLY A 413 -9.62 13.59 15.60
N GLY A 414 -9.31 14.39 14.58
CA GLY A 414 -9.14 13.93 13.21
C GLY A 414 -7.82 13.20 12.96
N MET A 415 -7.87 12.15 12.15
CA MET A 415 -6.73 11.31 11.77
C MET A 415 -6.39 11.41 10.27
N GLY A 416 -7.05 12.29 9.53
CA GLY A 416 -6.93 12.40 8.07
C GLY A 416 -5.68 13.12 7.57
N MET A 417 -4.73 13.50 8.42
CA MET A 417 -3.43 14.06 8.06
C MET A 417 -2.28 13.29 8.72
N SER A 418 -2.43 11.99 8.88
CA SER A 418 -1.46 11.11 9.52
C SER A 418 -0.12 11.11 8.79
N HIS A 419 -0.14 11.08 7.46
CA HIS A 419 1.08 11.09 6.66
C HIS A 419 1.79 12.46 6.68
N MET A 420 1.06 13.57 6.83
CA MET A 420 1.66 14.89 7.08
C MET A 420 2.29 14.97 8.48
N ALA A 421 1.68 14.35 9.49
CA ALA A 421 2.26 14.24 10.83
C ALA A 421 3.55 13.38 10.84
N LEU A 422 3.59 12.33 10.02
CA LEU A 422 4.79 11.54 9.77
C LEU A 422 5.88 12.40 9.11
N ALA A 423 5.55 13.13 8.05
CA ALA A 423 6.48 14.04 7.36
C ALA A 423 7.06 15.09 8.31
N LEU A 424 6.23 15.68 9.17
CA LEU A 424 6.69 16.60 10.21
C LEU A 424 7.65 15.91 11.20
N SER A 425 7.37 14.68 11.60
CA SER A 425 8.25 13.91 12.49
C SER A 425 9.63 13.67 11.86
N GLU A 426 9.65 13.27 10.57
CA GLU A 426 10.90 13.08 9.81
C GLU A 426 11.69 14.40 9.66
N TYR A 427 11.00 15.53 9.43
CA TYR A 427 11.64 16.85 9.32
C TYR A 427 12.31 17.31 10.62
N LEU A 428 11.69 17.02 11.78
CA LEU A 428 12.19 17.40 13.11
C LEU A 428 13.25 16.43 13.65
N ALA A 429 13.37 15.23 13.09
CA ALA A 429 14.45 14.31 13.41
C ALA A 429 15.76 14.85 12.80
N LYS A 430 16.73 15.18 13.69
CA LYS A 430 18.06 15.71 13.31
C LYS A 430 18.94 14.63 12.68
#